data_c72dd6e2153d0bba5be83af882c52e1c
#
_entry.id   c72dd6e2153d0bba5be83af882c52e1c
#
_cell.length_a   1.000
_cell.length_b   1.000
_cell.length_c   1.000
_cell.angle_alpha   90.00
_cell.angle_beta   90.00
_cell.angle_gamma   90.00
#
_symmetry.space_group_name_H-M   'P 1'
#
loop_
_entity.id
_entity.type
_entity.pdbx_description
1 polymer ?
#
loop_
_entity_poly.entity_id
_entity_poly.type
_entity_poly.pdbx_seq_one_letter_code
_entity_poly.pdbx_strand_id
1 'polypeptide(L)'
;MSDFFLSGGAQIYLTAFPFAGNEVLQAIANQACVGQKLMLSATPDEESMRLVEEKKTELVCLFERPHKHPLIVPKVIQVSVFLQVLIVIYECIKFCRDNKQTLVFVPRKRDGTWLKMILNLFVKTSLVHSSTENKDEILDCFRNKELDVLVCTTLLERGITIPSVQVVVFKGNHSVFTTASLIQIFGRVGRSFKDPKGEGICLCQFSSQSIKDCVYQISKMNDTVYAATKK
;
A
#
# COMPACT_ATOMS: atom_id res chain seq x y z
N MET A 1 1.80 -16.13 8.25
CA MET A 1 0.84 -16.52 9.29
C MET A 1 1.60 -16.42 10.60
N SER A 2 1.48 -15.32 11.28
CA SER A 2 2.14 -15.11 12.59
C SER A 2 1.01 -15.06 13.61
N ASP A 3 0.95 -16.13 14.40
CA ASP A 3 -0.02 -16.30 15.46
C ASP A 3 0.28 -15.31 16.60
N PHE A 4 -0.57 -14.32 16.73
CA PHE A 4 -0.65 -13.54 17.96
C PHE A 4 -1.57 -14.27 18.93
N PHE A 5 -0.99 -14.99 19.88
CA PHE A 5 -1.72 -15.52 21.02
C PHE A 5 -2.01 -14.40 22.01
N LEU A 6 -3.25 -13.91 22.05
CA LEU A 6 -3.76 -13.15 23.18
C LEU A 6 -4.46 -14.13 24.13
N SER A 7 -3.91 -14.35 25.32
CA SER A 7 -4.56 -15.12 26.38
C SER A 7 -5.77 -14.35 26.89
N GLY A 8 -6.97 -14.91 26.67
CA GLY A 8 -8.20 -14.37 27.27
C GLY A 8 -9.32 -14.07 26.29
N GLY A 9 -9.70 -15.03 25.43
CA GLY A 9 -11.02 -14.99 24.74
C GLY A 9 -11.29 -13.80 23.79
N ALA A 10 -10.28 -13.05 23.41
CA ALA A 10 -10.42 -11.94 22.46
C ALA A 10 -10.56 -12.48 21.03
N GLN A 11 -11.65 -12.18 20.36
CA GLN A 11 -11.81 -12.47 18.94
C GLN A 11 -11.28 -11.29 18.13
N ILE A 12 -10.29 -11.57 17.25
CA ILE A 12 -9.69 -10.57 16.38
C ILE A 12 -10.50 -10.47 15.10
N TYR A 13 -11.11 -9.32 14.84
CA TYR A 13 -11.77 -9.02 13.58
C TYR A 13 -10.88 -8.09 12.75
N LEU A 14 -10.43 -8.57 11.59
CA LEU A 14 -9.74 -7.75 10.60
C LEU A 14 -10.77 -6.91 9.85
N THR A 15 -10.91 -5.63 10.18
CA THR A 15 -11.85 -4.72 9.49
C THR A 15 -11.34 -4.22 8.15
N ALA A 16 -10.17 -4.67 7.71
CA ALA A 16 -9.65 -4.36 6.40
C ALA A 16 -10.10 -5.39 5.35
N PHE A 17 -11.30 -5.19 4.76
CA PHE A 17 -11.85 -6.06 3.72
C PHE A 17 -12.15 -7.53 4.19
N PRO A 18 -13.35 -8.04 4.11
CA PRO A 18 -14.46 -7.65 3.24
C PRO A 18 -15.52 -6.73 3.89
N PHE A 19 -15.28 -6.20 5.08
CA PHE A 19 -16.26 -5.49 5.87
C PHE A 19 -16.41 -4.00 5.56
N ALA A 20 -15.44 -3.39 4.88
CA ALA A 20 -15.51 -1.97 4.52
C ALA A 20 -16.72 -1.69 3.60
N GLY A 21 -17.69 -0.94 4.09
CA GLY A 21 -18.91 -0.60 3.36
C GLY A 21 -20.00 -1.67 3.33
N ASN A 22 -19.85 -2.78 4.08
CA ASN A 22 -20.88 -3.80 4.19
C ASN A 22 -21.49 -3.80 5.61
N GLU A 23 -22.55 -3.01 5.79
CA GLU A 23 -23.27 -2.87 7.07
C GLU A 23 -23.81 -4.19 7.61
N VAL A 24 -24.22 -5.10 6.73
CA VAL A 24 -24.75 -6.42 7.12
C VAL A 24 -23.66 -7.27 7.76
N LEU A 25 -22.47 -7.31 7.18
CA LEU A 25 -21.34 -8.07 7.75
C LEU A 25 -20.85 -7.44 9.06
N GLN A 26 -20.87 -6.12 9.17
CA GLN A 26 -20.57 -5.44 10.44
C GLN A 26 -21.60 -5.76 11.52
N ALA A 27 -22.88 -5.75 11.18
CA ALA A 27 -23.95 -6.13 12.10
C ALA A 27 -23.82 -7.58 12.56
N ILE A 28 -23.55 -8.52 11.66
CA ILE A 28 -23.30 -9.93 12.00
C ILE A 28 -22.09 -10.07 12.93
N ALA A 29 -20.98 -9.44 12.60
CA ALA A 29 -19.79 -9.45 13.46
C ALA A 29 -20.07 -8.84 14.84
N ASN A 30 -20.89 -7.79 14.90
CA ASN A 30 -21.28 -7.16 16.15
C ASN A 30 -22.18 -8.03 17.01
N GLN A 31 -23.09 -8.80 16.42
CA GLN A 31 -23.99 -9.71 17.13
C GLN A 31 -23.31 -11.03 17.54
N ALA A 32 -22.40 -11.55 16.69
CA ALA A 32 -21.72 -12.81 16.94
C ALA A 32 -20.59 -12.70 18.01
N CYS A 33 -20.10 -11.49 18.28
CA CYS A 33 -19.00 -11.30 19.21
C CYS A 33 -19.49 -11.13 20.64
N VAL A 34 -19.23 -12.11 21.49
CA VAL A 34 -19.56 -12.11 22.93
C VAL A 34 -18.42 -11.55 23.80
N GLY A 35 -17.23 -11.38 23.25
CA GLY A 35 -16.02 -10.95 23.97
C GLY A 35 -15.49 -9.58 23.53
N GLN A 36 -14.24 -9.32 23.83
CA GLN A 36 -13.54 -8.10 23.39
C GLN A 36 -13.35 -8.09 21.88
N LYS A 37 -13.59 -6.94 21.25
CA LYS A 37 -13.38 -6.73 19.81
C LYS A 37 -12.07 -5.97 19.59
N LEU A 38 -11.23 -6.50 18.72
CA LEU A 38 -10.04 -5.80 18.23
C LEU A 38 -10.21 -5.49 16.74
N MET A 39 -10.25 -4.21 16.40
CA MET A 39 -10.31 -3.74 15.03
C MET A 39 -8.90 -3.30 14.58
N LEU A 40 -8.42 -3.85 13.47
CA LEU A 40 -7.12 -3.50 12.90
C LEU A 40 -7.33 -2.75 11.59
N SER A 41 -6.82 -1.53 11.50
CA SER A 41 -6.86 -0.72 10.29
C SER A 41 -5.57 0.10 10.15
N ALA A 42 -5.10 0.29 8.92
CA ALA A 42 -4.01 1.23 8.64
C ALA A 42 -4.51 2.68 8.65
N THR A 43 -5.80 2.87 8.39
CA THR A 43 -6.48 4.17 8.31
C THR A 43 -7.88 3.98 8.90
N PRO A 44 -8.10 4.33 10.20
CA PRO A 44 -9.43 4.29 10.81
C PRO A 44 -10.40 5.18 10.02
N ASP A 45 -11.64 4.75 9.89
CA ASP A 45 -12.73 5.55 9.34
C ASP A 45 -13.27 6.55 10.38
N GLU A 46 -14.11 7.48 9.91
CA GLU A 46 -14.68 8.52 10.77
C GLU A 46 -15.54 7.93 11.89
N GLU A 47 -16.25 6.83 11.63
CA GLU A 47 -17.10 6.15 12.62
C GLU A 47 -16.25 5.53 13.74
N SER A 48 -15.16 4.85 13.38
CA SER A 48 -14.20 4.30 14.36
C SER A 48 -13.58 5.40 15.22
N MET A 49 -13.22 6.54 14.61
CA MET A 49 -12.66 7.68 15.36
C MET A 49 -13.69 8.31 16.30
N ARG A 50 -14.96 8.39 15.90
CA ARG A 50 -16.05 8.86 16.77
C ARG A 50 -16.24 7.96 17.98
N LEU A 51 -16.16 6.62 17.82
CA LEU A 51 -16.22 5.69 18.93
C LEU A 51 -15.07 5.87 19.94
N VAL A 52 -13.88 6.27 19.45
CA VAL A 52 -12.75 6.63 20.31
C VAL A 52 -13.01 7.92 21.07
N GLU A 53 -13.52 8.95 20.40
CA GLU A 53 -13.88 10.23 21.04
C GLU A 53 -14.97 10.06 22.11
N GLU A 54 -15.97 9.20 21.85
CA GLU A 54 -17.02 8.83 22.79
C GLU A 54 -16.54 7.88 23.91
N LYS A 55 -15.24 7.53 23.94
CA LYS A 55 -14.62 6.61 24.92
C LYS A 55 -15.26 5.21 24.95
N LYS A 56 -15.89 4.79 23.86
CA LYS A 56 -16.45 3.45 23.69
C LYS A 56 -15.42 2.44 23.19
N THR A 57 -14.35 2.91 22.62
CA THR A 57 -13.25 2.11 22.07
C THR A 57 -11.91 2.77 22.40
N GLU A 58 -10.92 1.97 22.72
CA GLU A 58 -9.55 2.43 22.95
C GLU A 58 -8.75 2.37 21.66
N LEU A 59 -8.03 3.46 21.33
CA LEU A 59 -7.17 3.52 20.14
C LEU A 59 -5.74 3.18 20.52
N VAL A 60 -5.23 2.08 19.97
CA VAL A 60 -3.82 1.70 20.09
C VAL A 60 -3.14 1.91 18.73
N CYS A 61 -2.19 2.84 18.69
CA CYS A 61 -1.45 3.17 17.47
C CYS A 61 -0.07 2.50 17.47
N LEU A 62 0.20 1.68 16.46
CA LEU A 62 1.49 1.06 16.23
C LEU A 62 2.15 1.72 15.02
N PHE A 63 2.99 2.72 15.25
CA PHE A 63 3.66 3.47 14.18
C PHE A 63 5.04 2.88 13.82
N GLU A 64 5.63 2.10 14.71
CA GLU A 64 6.97 1.55 14.53
C GLU A 64 6.94 0.23 13.76
N ARG A 65 7.76 0.15 12.71
CA ARG A 65 7.99 -1.11 11.99
C ARG A 65 8.93 -2.01 12.81
N PRO A 66 8.81 -3.35 12.71
CA PRO A 66 9.68 -4.29 13.44
C PRO A 66 11.18 -4.05 13.24
N HIS A 67 11.58 -3.51 12.10
CA HIS A 67 12.98 -3.17 11.79
C HIS A 67 13.38 -1.73 12.13
N LYS A 68 12.51 -0.96 12.81
CA LYS A 68 12.75 0.43 13.29
C LYS A 68 13.07 1.47 12.23
N HIS A 69 12.94 1.15 10.95
CA HIS A 69 13.11 2.13 9.88
C HIS A 69 11.80 2.88 9.61
N PRO A 70 11.87 4.20 9.31
CA PRO A 70 10.69 5.01 9.03
C PRO A 70 9.94 4.54 7.79
N LEU A 71 8.68 4.91 7.70
CA LEU A 71 7.91 4.76 6.49
C LEU A 71 8.50 5.62 5.37
N ILE A 72 8.49 5.10 4.14
CA ILE A 72 8.99 5.86 3.00
C ILE A 72 8.00 6.96 2.63
N VAL A 73 8.40 8.21 2.76
CA VAL A 73 7.64 9.36 2.26
C VAL A 73 7.78 9.39 0.74
N PRO A 74 6.70 9.34 -0.03
CA PRO A 74 6.79 9.30 -1.48
C PRO A 74 7.31 10.61 -2.07
N LYS A 75 8.18 10.49 -3.07
CA LYS A 75 8.61 11.62 -3.91
C LYS A 75 7.48 11.97 -4.89
N VAL A 76 6.85 13.12 -4.72
CA VAL A 76 5.78 13.59 -5.60
C VAL A 76 6.38 14.38 -6.77
N ILE A 77 6.09 13.97 -8.00
CA ILE A 77 6.58 14.60 -9.23
C ILE A 77 5.37 15.04 -10.07
N GLN A 78 5.24 16.35 -10.25
CA GLN A 78 4.14 16.96 -11.00
C GLN A 78 4.60 17.25 -12.43
N VAL A 79 4.10 16.45 -13.37
CA VAL A 79 4.44 16.57 -14.80
C VAL A 79 3.29 16.10 -15.69
N SER A 80 3.33 16.44 -16.97
CA SER A 80 2.35 15.96 -17.96
C SER A 80 2.36 14.44 -18.07
N VAL A 81 1.25 13.84 -18.52
CA VAL A 81 1.12 12.38 -18.64
C VAL A 81 2.22 11.78 -19.53
N PHE A 82 2.61 12.48 -20.59
CA PHE A 82 3.71 12.03 -21.47
C PHE A 82 5.03 11.91 -20.69
N LEU A 83 5.40 12.92 -19.93
CA LEU A 83 6.60 12.90 -19.09
C LEU A 83 6.50 11.85 -17.98
N GLN A 84 5.31 11.61 -17.42
CA GLN A 84 5.12 10.53 -16.44
C GLN A 84 5.51 9.17 -17.05
N VAL A 85 5.14 8.90 -18.30
CA VAL A 85 5.51 7.64 -18.98
C VAL A 85 7.03 7.52 -19.11
N LEU A 86 7.70 8.58 -19.54
CA LEU A 86 9.17 8.58 -19.66
C LEU A 86 9.85 8.36 -18.32
N ILE A 87 9.32 8.97 -17.24
CA ILE A 87 9.85 8.78 -15.89
C ILE A 87 9.62 7.34 -15.42
N VAL A 88 8.43 6.75 -15.67
CA VAL A 88 8.17 5.34 -15.31
C VAL A 88 9.19 4.43 -16.00
N ILE A 89 9.43 4.61 -17.30
CA ILE A 89 10.40 3.82 -18.06
C ILE A 89 11.80 3.98 -17.46
N TYR A 90 12.23 5.22 -17.26
CA TYR A 90 13.54 5.53 -16.70
C TYR A 90 13.76 4.88 -15.31
N GLU A 91 12.81 5.07 -14.40
CA GLU A 91 12.93 4.53 -13.03
C GLU A 91 12.86 2.99 -13.01
N CYS A 92 12.00 2.37 -13.84
CA CYS A 92 11.95 0.92 -13.96
C CYS A 92 13.27 0.33 -14.48
N ILE A 93 13.90 0.96 -15.50
CA ILE A 93 15.23 0.54 -16.00
C ILE A 93 16.30 0.73 -14.94
N LYS A 94 16.30 1.86 -14.25
CA LYS A 94 17.25 2.17 -13.15
C LYS A 94 17.14 1.12 -12.04
N PHE A 95 15.92 0.84 -11.55
CA PHE A 95 15.71 -0.13 -10.48
C PHE A 95 16.07 -1.55 -10.92
N CYS A 96 15.78 -1.93 -12.16
CA CYS A 96 16.16 -3.22 -12.72
C CYS A 96 17.69 -3.39 -12.73
N ARG A 97 18.44 -2.34 -13.14
CA ARG A 97 19.92 -2.34 -13.10
C ARG A 97 20.47 -2.48 -11.68
N ASP A 98 19.76 -1.95 -10.69
CA ASP A 98 20.10 -2.08 -9.27
C ASP A 98 19.62 -3.40 -8.65
N ASN A 99 19.17 -4.37 -9.46
CA ASN A 99 18.61 -5.66 -9.03
C ASN A 99 17.37 -5.52 -8.13
N LYS A 100 16.60 -4.45 -8.28
CA LYS A 100 15.38 -4.15 -7.52
C LYS A 100 14.15 -4.31 -8.39
N GLN A 101 13.15 -4.98 -7.83
CA GLN A 101 11.86 -5.14 -8.49
C GLN A 101 10.96 -3.93 -8.24
N THR A 102 10.08 -3.63 -9.20
CA THR A 102 9.21 -2.45 -9.14
C THR A 102 7.74 -2.82 -9.26
N LEU A 103 6.92 -2.28 -8.36
CA LEU A 103 5.46 -2.27 -8.49
C LEU A 103 5.04 -0.94 -9.10
N VAL A 104 4.36 -0.99 -10.24
CA VAL A 104 3.80 0.19 -10.89
C VAL A 104 2.29 0.19 -10.75
N PHE A 105 1.76 1.07 -9.91
CA PHE A 105 0.32 1.20 -9.71
C PHE A 105 -0.30 2.14 -10.73
N VAL A 106 -1.36 1.66 -11.38
CA VAL A 106 -2.12 2.41 -12.40
C VAL A 106 -3.59 2.52 -12.02
N PRO A 107 -4.29 3.62 -12.40
CA PRO A 107 -5.67 3.82 -11.99
C PRO A 107 -6.66 2.90 -12.71
N ARG A 108 -6.38 2.52 -13.96
CA ARG A 108 -7.29 1.75 -14.80
C ARG A 108 -6.58 0.59 -15.49
N LYS A 109 -7.32 -0.50 -15.73
CA LYS A 109 -6.83 -1.65 -16.50
C LYS A 109 -6.24 -1.23 -17.85
N ARG A 110 -6.93 -0.33 -18.57
CA ARG A 110 -6.46 0.18 -19.87
C ARG A 110 -5.10 0.89 -19.77
N ASP A 111 -4.90 1.69 -18.71
CA ASP A 111 -3.60 2.34 -18.47
C ASP A 111 -2.51 1.30 -18.24
N GLY A 112 -2.82 0.22 -17.50
CA GLY A 112 -1.88 -0.87 -17.27
C GLY A 112 -1.54 -1.67 -18.53
N THR A 113 -2.51 -1.92 -19.40
CA THR A 113 -2.29 -2.72 -20.62
C THR A 113 -1.29 -2.04 -21.56
N TRP A 114 -1.50 -0.78 -21.92
CA TRP A 114 -0.57 -0.10 -22.82
C TRP A 114 0.77 0.21 -22.13
N LEU A 115 0.79 0.54 -20.84
CA LEU A 115 2.03 0.78 -20.11
C LEU A 115 2.89 -0.49 -20.02
N LYS A 116 2.28 -1.66 -19.76
CA LYS A 116 2.95 -2.96 -19.83
C LYS A 116 3.57 -3.19 -21.20
N MET A 117 2.84 -2.90 -22.30
CA MET A 117 3.36 -3.09 -23.66
C MET A 117 4.63 -2.26 -23.89
N ILE A 118 4.63 -1.02 -23.46
CA ILE A 118 5.80 -0.14 -23.58
C ILE A 118 6.95 -0.64 -22.70
N LEU A 119 6.68 -0.94 -21.42
CA LEU A 119 7.72 -1.40 -20.50
C LEU A 119 8.36 -2.71 -20.92
N ASN A 120 7.61 -3.63 -21.54
CA ASN A 120 8.14 -4.89 -22.06
C ASN A 120 9.21 -4.72 -23.15
N LEU A 121 9.34 -3.55 -23.76
CA LEU A 121 10.44 -3.25 -24.68
C LEU A 121 11.79 -3.09 -23.97
N PHE A 122 11.77 -2.87 -22.66
CA PHE A 122 12.96 -2.53 -21.87
C PHE A 122 13.24 -3.48 -20.71
N VAL A 123 12.20 -3.97 -20.03
CA VAL A 123 12.28 -4.79 -18.81
C VAL A 123 11.17 -5.86 -18.80
N LYS A 124 11.41 -6.99 -18.14
CA LYS A 124 10.42 -8.07 -18.04
C LYS A 124 9.23 -7.62 -17.19
N THR A 125 8.11 -7.35 -17.86
CA THR A 125 6.93 -6.76 -17.22
C THR A 125 5.70 -7.64 -17.35
N SER A 126 4.94 -7.79 -16.27
CA SER A 126 3.60 -8.36 -16.31
C SER A 126 2.55 -7.40 -15.76
N LEU A 127 1.26 -7.72 -16.02
CA LEU A 127 0.12 -6.92 -15.56
C LEU A 127 -0.82 -7.79 -14.75
N VAL A 128 -1.21 -7.31 -13.57
CA VAL A 128 -2.23 -7.95 -12.74
C VAL A 128 -3.35 -6.96 -12.38
N HIS A 129 -4.58 -7.41 -12.58
CA HIS A 129 -5.80 -6.69 -12.21
C HIS A 129 -6.86 -7.66 -11.69
N SER A 130 -8.05 -7.17 -11.30
CA SER A 130 -9.12 -7.99 -10.71
C SER A 130 -9.55 -9.19 -11.54
N SER A 131 -9.57 -9.04 -12.86
CA SER A 131 -10.01 -10.07 -13.81
C SER A 131 -8.84 -10.88 -14.40
N THR A 132 -7.66 -10.88 -13.79
CA THR A 132 -6.53 -11.70 -14.23
C THR A 132 -6.73 -13.12 -13.70
N GLU A 133 -6.83 -14.10 -14.61
CA GLU A 133 -7.07 -15.51 -14.28
C GLU A 133 -5.84 -16.15 -13.60
N ASN A 134 -4.66 -15.96 -14.17
CA ASN A 134 -3.39 -16.53 -13.69
C ASN A 134 -2.66 -15.61 -12.71
N LYS A 135 -3.40 -15.01 -11.79
CA LYS A 135 -2.84 -14.01 -10.86
C LYS A 135 -1.74 -14.60 -9.97
N ASP A 136 -1.98 -15.77 -9.42
CA ASP A 136 -1.05 -16.40 -8.47
C ASP A 136 0.25 -16.82 -9.16
N GLU A 137 0.17 -17.36 -10.38
CA GLU A 137 1.36 -17.69 -11.19
C GLU A 137 2.22 -16.46 -11.49
N ILE A 138 1.59 -15.35 -11.91
CA ILE A 138 2.31 -14.10 -12.17
C ILE A 138 2.98 -13.57 -10.91
N LEU A 139 2.30 -13.69 -9.77
CA LEU A 139 2.84 -13.26 -8.49
C LEU A 139 4.01 -14.14 -8.05
N ASP A 140 3.95 -15.44 -8.31
CA ASP A 140 5.04 -16.36 -8.01
C ASP A 140 6.25 -16.10 -8.93
N CYS A 141 6.05 -15.88 -10.23
CA CYS A 141 7.11 -15.42 -11.14
C CYS A 141 7.77 -14.12 -10.63
N PHE A 142 6.95 -13.17 -10.12
CA PHE A 142 7.49 -11.93 -9.58
C PHE A 142 8.24 -12.16 -8.26
N ARG A 143 7.75 -13.03 -7.36
CA ARG A 143 8.47 -13.42 -6.13
C ARG A 143 9.79 -14.12 -6.41
N ASN A 144 9.82 -14.96 -7.44
CA ASN A 144 11.00 -15.69 -7.89
C ASN A 144 12.00 -14.82 -8.69
N LYS A 145 11.72 -13.52 -8.84
CA LYS A 145 12.52 -12.56 -9.62
C LYS A 145 12.64 -12.89 -11.12
N GLU A 146 11.67 -13.59 -11.67
CA GLU A 146 11.57 -13.84 -13.11
C GLU A 146 11.03 -12.62 -13.86
N LEU A 147 10.39 -11.70 -13.14
CA LEU A 147 9.85 -10.43 -13.62
C LEU A 147 10.50 -9.27 -12.87
N ASP A 148 10.87 -8.22 -13.60
CA ASP A 148 11.46 -7.00 -13.04
C ASP A 148 10.40 -6.01 -12.58
N VAL A 149 9.30 -5.92 -13.32
CA VAL A 149 8.22 -4.96 -13.10
C VAL A 149 6.87 -5.66 -13.08
N LEU A 150 6.07 -5.33 -12.09
CA LEU A 150 4.67 -5.74 -12.03
C LEU A 150 3.79 -4.49 -12.07
N VAL A 151 3.07 -4.33 -13.18
CA VAL A 151 2.03 -3.31 -13.31
C VAL A 151 0.75 -3.83 -12.66
N CYS A 152 0.12 -3.01 -11.83
CA CYS A 152 -1.06 -3.44 -11.09
C CYS A 152 -2.07 -2.30 -10.90
N THR A 153 -3.34 -2.66 -10.78
CA THR A 153 -4.37 -1.75 -10.30
C THR A 153 -4.42 -1.78 -8.77
N THR A 154 -5.17 -0.87 -8.14
CA THR A 154 -5.31 -0.73 -6.68
C THR A 154 -5.69 -2.00 -5.94
N LEU A 155 -6.26 -3.01 -6.63
CA LEU A 155 -6.61 -4.30 -6.04
C LEU A 155 -5.42 -5.05 -5.40
N LEU A 156 -4.19 -4.81 -5.85
CA LEU A 156 -2.98 -5.39 -5.27
C LEU A 156 -2.46 -4.61 -4.05
N GLU A 157 -3.14 -3.58 -3.62
CA GLU A 157 -2.74 -2.85 -2.40
C GLU A 157 -2.81 -3.74 -1.15
N ARG A 158 -3.57 -4.87 -1.20
CA ARG A 158 -3.80 -5.77 -0.06
C ARG A 158 -3.31 -7.19 -0.34
N GLY A 159 -2.80 -7.84 0.69
CA GLY A 159 -2.55 -9.30 0.68
C GLY A 159 -1.26 -9.80 0.03
N ILE A 160 -0.42 -8.95 -0.59
CA ILE A 160 0.83 -9.39 -1.20
C ILE A 160 2.01 -8.79 -0.44
N THR A 161 2.82 -9.65 0.14
CA THR A 161 4.10 -9.25 0.73
C THR A 161 5.22 -9.65 -0.22
N ILE A 162 5.86 -8.64 -0.82
CA ILE A 162 7.03 -8.81 -1.68
C ILE A 162 8.16 -8.01 -1.04
N PRO A 163 9.27 -8.66 -0.68
CA PRO A 163 10.40 -7.96 -0.09
C PRO A 163 11.11 -7.07 -1.10
N SER A 164 11.72 -5.99 -0.63
CA SER A 164 12.66 -5.15 -1.39
C SER A 164 12.12 -4.51 -2.68
N VAL A 165 10.82 -4.22 -2.74
CA VAL A 165 10.20 -3.58 -3.93
C VAL A 165 10.28 -2.06 -3.87
N GLN A 166 10.45 -1.48 -5.06
CA GLN A 166 10.25 -0.07 -5.32
C GLN A 166 8.81 0.17 -5.79
N VAL A 167 8.27 1.34 -5.54
CA VAL A 167 6.89 1.65 -5.88
C VAL A 167 6.80 2.92 -6.72
N VAL A 168 6.11 2.81 -7.84
CA VAL A 168 5.75 3.96 -8.68
C VAL A 168 4.23 4.01 -8.85
N VAL A 169 3.64 5.15 -8.53
CA VAL A 169 2.22 5.41 -8.78
C VAL A 169 2.12 6.30 -10.02
N PHE A 170 1.48 5.81 -11.05
CA PHE A 170 1.21 6.51 -12.30
C PHE A 170 -0.17 7.17 -12.26
N LYS A 171 -0.27 8.44 -12.67
CA LYS A 171 -1.49 9.27 -12.58
C LYS A 171 -2.06 9.30 -11.15
N GLY A 172 -1.21 9.54 -10.16
CA GLY A 172 -1.57 9.52 -8.74
C GLY A 172 -2.69 10.50 -8.34
N ASN A 173 -2.97 11.51 -9.17
CA ASN A 173 -4.09 12.44 -8.98
C ASN A 173 -5.45 11.87 -9.40
N HIS A 174 -5.54 10.64 -9.91
CA HIS A 174 -6.80 10.01 -10.26
C HIS A 174 -7.60 9.64 -9.01
N SER A 175 -8.93 9.82 -9.04
CA SER A 175 -9.84 9.65 -7.89
C SER A 175 -9.84 8.25 -7.26
N VAL A 176 -9.39 7.23 -7.98
CA VAL A 176 -9.23 5.87 -7.44
C VAL A 176 -8.17 5.80 -6.35
N PHE A 177 -7.19 6.71 -6.37
CA PHE A 177 -6.14 6.79 -5.36
C PHE A 177 -6.59 7.68 -4.20
N THR A 178 -7.20 7.05 -3.20
CA THR A 178 -7.53 7.70 -1.93
C THR A 178 -6.29 7.84 -1.05
N THR A 179 -6.34 8.70 -0.04
CA THR A 179 -5.26 8.83 0.97
C THR A 179 -4.90 7.48 1.58
N ALA A 180 -5.92 6.71 1.97
CA ALA A 180 -5.74 5.38 2.56
C ALA A 180 -5.05 4.40 1.61
N SER A 181 -5.47 4.36 0.32
CA SER A 181 -4.86 3.48 -0.67
C SER A 181 -3.40 3.86 -0.95
N LEU A 182 -3.09 5.17 -1.04
CA LEU A 182 -1.72 5.64 -1.23
C LEU A 182 -0.81 5.26 -0.06
N ILE A 183 -1.28 5.42 1.19
CA ILE A 183 -0.53 5.01 2.38
C ILE A 183 -0.23 3.49 2.35
N GLN A 184 -1.21 2.68 1.97
CA GLN A 184 -1.05 1.22 1.85
C GLN A 184 -0.09 0.84 0.73
N ILE A 185 -0.15 1.54 -0.42
CA ILE A 185 0.73 1.35 -1.57
C ILE A 185 2.18 1.69 -1.20
N PHE A 186 2.45 2.88 -0.67
CA PHE A 186 3.80 3.28 -0.29
C PHE A 186 4.29 2.54 0.96
N GLY A 187 3.40 2.09 1.80
CA GLY A 187 3.70 1.22 2.93
C GLY A 187 4.31 -0.14 2.53
N ARG A 188 4.34 -0.50 1.24
CA ARG A 188 5.01 -1.72 0.74
C ARG A 188 6.51 -1.56 0.59
N VAL A 189 6.97 -0.34 0.40
CA VAL A 189 8.39 -0.03 0.26
C VAL A 189 9.12 -0.27 1.57
N GLY A 190 10.28 -0.91 1.50
CA GLY A 190 11.14 -1.12 2.67
C GLY A 190 10.55 -2.06 3.74
N ARG A 191 9.74 -3.06 3.37
CA ARG A 191 9.20 -4.06 4.32
C ARG A 191 10.19 -5.14 4.72
N SER A 192 11.27 -5.30 3.96
CA SER A 192 12.26 -6.35 4.22
C SER A 192 13.24 -5.91 5.30
N PHE A 193 13.53 -6.81 6.26
CA PHE A 193 14.62 -6.63 7.22
C PHE A 193 15.99 -6.52 6.56
N LYS A 194 16.17 -7.19 5.42
CA LYS A 194 17.45 -7.21 4.67
C LYS A 194 17.63 -5.96 3.80
N ASP A 195 16.52 -5.34 3.36
CA ASP A 195 16.52 -4.14 2.55
C ASP A 195 15.38 -3.20 3.02
N PRO A 196 15.60 -2.49 4.15
CA PRO A 196 14.58 -1.61 4.73
C PRO A 196 14.45 -0.27 4.01
N LYS A 197 15.35 -0.01 3.06
CA LYS A 197 15.37 1.21 2.25
C LYS A 197 14.76 0.94 0.88
N GLY A 198 14.09 1.93 0.33
CA GLY A 198 13.50 1.86 -1.00
C GLY A 198 13.00 3.22 -1.44
N GLU A 199 12.56 3.30 -2.68
CA GLU A 199 12.01 4.52 -3.26
C GLU A 199 10.52 4.35 -3.57
N GLY A 200 9.73 5.36 -3.18
CA GLY A 200 8.33 5.51 -3.53
C GLY A 200 8.16 6.78 -4.36
N ILE A 201 7.60 6.66 -5.56
CA ILE A 201 7.42 7.79 -6.49
C ILE A 201 5.94 7.92 -6.83
N CYS A 202 5.39 9.13 -6.65
CA CYS A 202 4.03 9.46 -7.03
C CYS A 202 4.05 10.45 -8.20
N LEU A 203 3.70 9.96 -9.39
CA LEU A 203 3.63 10.78 -10.60
C LEU A 203 2.21 11.30 -10.77
N CYS A 204 2.04 12.61 -10.95
CA CYS A 204 0.74 13.25 -11.10
C CYS A 204 0.82 14.47 -12.01
N GLN A 205 -0.32 14.94 -12.52
CA GLN A 205 -0.40 16.20 -13.24
C GLN A 205 -0.50 17.39 -12.26
N PHE A 206 -1.17 17.15 -11.14
CA PHE A 206 -1.29 18.09 -10.02
C PHE A 206 -1.36 17.31 -8.72
N SER A 207 -0.92 17.92 -7.63
CA SER A 207 -0.99 17.29 -6.31
C SER A 207 -2.41 17.40 -5.77
N SER A 208 -3.17 16.29 -5.83
CA SER A 208 -4.51 16.18 -5.25
C SER A 208 -4.46 16.24 -3.72
N GLN A 209 -5.61 16.50 -3.09
CA GLN A 209 -5.70 16.48 -1.62
C GLN A 209 -5.27 15.12 -1.06
N SER A 210 -5.69 14.01 -1.68
CA SER A 210 -5.29 12.65 -1.26
C SER A 210 -3.77 12.45 -1.25
N ILE A 211 -3.03 13.02 -2.22
CA ILE A 211 -1.57 12.95 -2.25
C ILE A 211 -0.97 13.76 -1.10
N LYS A 212 -1.45 15.00 -0.89
CA LYS A 212 -0.97 15.87 0.19
C LYS A 212 -1.18 15.24 1.55
N ASP A 213 -2.37 14.71 1.80
CA ASP A 213 -2.73 14.05 3.05
C ASP A 213 -1.90 12.77 3.27
N CYS A 214 -1.64 12.00 2.21
CA CYS A 214 -0.77 10.82 2.28
C CYS A 214 0.64 11.20 2.74
N VAL A 215 1.26 12.19 2.09
CA VAL A 215 2.60 12.69 2.45
C VAL A 215 2.61 13.21 3.88
N TYR A 216 1.63 14.02 4.26
CA TYR A 216 1.52 14.57 5.61
C TYR A 216 1.37 13.49 6.68
N GLN A 217 0.47 12.52 6.47
CA GLN A 217 0.24 11.45 7.45
C GLN A 217 1.47 10.56 7.61
N ILE A 218 2.14 10.16 6.52
CA ILE A 218 3.37 9.36 6.60
C ILE A 218 4.47 10.13 7.34
N SER A 219 4.66 11.42 7.04
CA SER A 219 5.63 12.26 7.73
C SER A 219 5.34 12.36 9.23
N LYS A 220 4.08 12.61 9.59
CA LYS A 220 3.64 12.69 10.98
C LYS A 220 3.84 11.37 11.74
N MET A 221 3.57 10.22 11.09
CA MET A 221 3.85 8.90 11.68
C MET A 221 5.34 8.73 11.97
N ASN A 222 6.21 9.14 11.05
CA ASN A 222 7.65 9.07 11.24
C ASN A 222 8.12 9.96 12.40
N ASP A 223 7.61 11.20 12.49
CA ASP A 223 7.95 12.14 13.58
C ASP A 223 7.55 11.59 14.95
N THR A 224 6.40 10.93 15.03
CA THR A 224 5.91 10.31 16.28
C THR A 224 6.83 9.19 16.76
N VAL A 225 7.30 8.34 15.81
CA VAL A 225 8.26 7.26 16.13
C VAL A 225 9.58 7.84 16.63
N TYR A 226 10.13 8.86 15.96
CA TYR A 226 11.38 9.50 16.42
C TYR A 226 11.26 10.17 17.79
N ALA A 227 10.11 10.76 18.11
CA ALA A 227 9.87 11.36 19.42
C ALA A 227 9.81 10.30 20.55
N ALA A 228 9.25 9.12 20.25
CA ALA A 228 9.17 8.01 21.22
C ALA A 228 10.53 7.32 21.47
N THR A 229 11.42 7.31 20.45
CA THR A 229 12.73 6.64 20.54
C THR A 229 13.78 7.49 21.31
N LYS A 230 13.51 8.79 21.55
CA LYS A 230 14.39 9.70 22.27
C LYS A 230 14.10 9.78 23.78
N LYS A 231 13.11 9.05 24.29
CA LYS A 231 12.81 8.89 25.71
C LYS A 231 13.32 7.54 26.22
#